data_8d035abdbaf2cbb0ccaccf71f2ad6eb0
#
_entry.id   8d035abdbaf2cbb0ccaccf71f2ad6eb0
#
_cell.length_a   1.000
_cell.length_b   1.000
_cell.length_c   1.000
_cell.angle_alpha   90.00
_cell.angle_beta   90.00
_cell.angle_gamma   90.00
#
_symmetry.space_group_name_H-M   'P 1'
#
loop_
_entity.id
_entity.type
_entity.pdbx_description
1 polymer ?
#
loop_
_entity_poly.entity_id
_entity_poly.type
_entity_poly.pdbx_seq_one_letter_code
_entity_poly.pdbx_strand_id
1 'polypeptide(L)'
;TLMADVLIYAELCMMARSVFPPDMFLLMVVLQIVAVIIYANIANKIYRTAFPPRELLLIHGDRPIADICKKFESRKDKYKITKCEHIRKGAAELCREILSDYQNGEITAVVIWDINEKDRNTILKFCYAQSIRVYVMPKISDVILVGSEELHVFDTPILLTREYSLSME
;
A
#
# COMPACT_ATOMS: atom_id res chain seq x y z
N THR A 1 -18.10 17.62 12.83
CA THR A 1 -19.43 18.11 12.38
C THR A 1 -20.35 18.33 13.56
N LEU A 2 -20.68 17.34 14.39
CA LEU A 2 -21.59 17.48 15.55
C LEU A 2 -21.26 18.66 16.48
N MET A 3 -19.98 18.92 16.78
CA MET A 3 -19.59 20.09 17.57
C MET A 3 -19.89 21.42 16.86
N ALA A 4 -19.70 21.47 15.56
CA ALA A 4 -20.04 22.65 14.77
C ALA A 4 -21.56 22.89 14.75
N ASP A 5 -22.34 21.82 14.64
CA ASP A 5 -23.81 21.90 14.62
C ASP A 5 -24.38 22.42 15.95
N VAL A 6 -23.79 21.97 17.07
CA VAL A 6 -24.13 22.46 18.40
C VAL A 6 -23.79 23.95 18.55
N LEU A 7 -22.62 24.39 18.05
CA LEU A 7 -22.25 25.80 18.11
C LEU A 7 -23.17 26.67 17.25
N ILE A 8 -23.47 26.24 16.02
CA ILE A 8 -24.41 26.96 15.15
C ILE A 8 -25.79 27.03 15.77
N TYR A 9 -26.29 25.95 16.37
CA TYR A 9 -27.56 25.94 17.06
C TYR A 9 -27.57 26.92 18.26
N ALA A 10 -26.50 26.96 19.05
CA ALA A 10 -26.34 27.89 20.15
C ALA A 10 -26.32 29.36 19.67
N GLU A 11 -25.59 29.66 18.58
CA GLU A 11 -25.57 30.99 17.99
C GLU A 11 -26.95 31.44 17.50
N LEU A 12 -27.67 30.54 16.80
CA LEU A 12 -29.02 30.82 16.31
C LEU A 12 -29.99 31.10 17.48
N CYS A 13 -29.93 30.33 18.56
CA CYS A 13 -30.74 30.57 19.76
C CYS A 13 -30.42 31.92 20.41
N MET A 14 -29.14 32.31 20.46
CA MET A 14 -28.71 33.62 20.99
C MET A 14 -29.18 34.77 20.11
N MET A 15 -29.05 34.66 18.79
CA MET A 15 -29.51 35.70 17.84
C MET A 15 -31.04 35.88 17.86
N ALA A 16 -31.80 34.79 17.91
CA ALA A 16 -33.26 34.82 17.91
C ALA A 16 -33.85 35.18 19.26
N ARG A 17 -33.05 35.26 20.32
CA ARG A 17 -33.52 35.44 21.73
C ARG A 17 -34.62 34.44 22.13
N SER A 18 -34.67 33.29 21.48
CA SER A 18 -35.63 32.23 21.72
C SER A 18 -34.96 30.87 21.55
N VAL A 19 -35.34 29.90 22.35
CA VAL A 19 -34.85 28.52 22.19
C VAL A 19 -35.65 27.91 21.03
N PHE A 20 -34.95 27.51 19.97
CA PHE A 20 -35.59 26.75 18.89
C PHE A 20 -36.03 25.37 19.43
N PRO A 21 -37.12 24.81 18.91
CA PRO A 21 -37.58 23.51 19.33
C PRO A 21 -36.52 22.44 19.06
N PRO A 22 -36.17 21.59 20.04
CA PRO A 22 -35.08 20.61 19.93
C PRO A 22 -35.34 19.53 18.88
N ASP A 23 -36.58 19.31 18.47
CA ASP A 23 -37.01 18.40 17.41
C ASP A 23 -36.48 18.82 16.04
N MET A 24 -36.45 20.11 15.71
CA MET A 24 -35.88 20.65 14.48
C MET A 24 -34.37 20.43 14.42
N PHE A 25 -33.68 20.63 15.56
CA PHE A 25 -32.25 20.35 15.65
C PHE A 25 -31.95 18.86 15.47
N LEU A 26 -32.73 18.00 16.10
CA LEU A 26 -32.57 16.56 16.00
C LEU A 26 -32.85 16.06 14.59
N LEU A 27 -33.86 16.60 13.91
CA LEU A 27 -34.16 16.33 12.50
C LEU A 27 -32.97 16.71 11.60
N MET A 28 -32.39 17.89 11.80
CA MET A 28 -31.21 18.35 11.05
C MET A 28 -30.02 17.41 11.21
N VAL A 29 -29.72 16.98 12.45
CA VAL A 29 -28.61 16.05 12.74
C VAL A 29 -28.84 14.70 12.06
N VAL A 30 -30.06 14.15 12.12
CA VAL A 30 -30.41 12.90 11.45
C VAL A 30 -30.23 13.00 9.94
N LEU A 31 -30.71 14.09 9.34
CA LEU A 31 -30.61 14.32 7.90
C LEU A 31 -29.15 14.46 7.46
N GLN A 32 -28.32 15.10 8.27
CA GLN A 32 -26.88 15.23 8.04
C GLN A 32 -26.17 13.87 8.13
N ILE A 33 -26.49 13.03 9.11
CA ILE A 33 -25.92 11.69 9.21
C ILE A 33 -26.27 10.86 7.98
N VAL A 34 -27.53 10.89 7.54
CA VAL A 34 -27.97 10.19 6.33
C VAL A 34 -27.21 10.70 5.10
N ALA A 35 -27.08 12.02 4.95
CA ALA A 35 -26.35 12.64 3.84
C ALA A 35 -24.87 12.22 3.82
N VAL A 36 -24.20 12.17 4.99
CA VAL A 36 -22.80 11.72 5.11
C VAL A 36 -22.66 10.24 4.74
N ILE A 37 -23.59 9.39 5.17
CA ILE A 37 -23.57 7.96 4.82
C ILE A 37 -23.73 7.79 3.29
N ILE A 38 -24.68 8.50 2.67
CA ILE A 38 -24.90 8.45 1.22
C ILE A 38 -23.64 8.93 0.48
N TYR A 39 -23.10 10.06 0.90
CA TYR A 39 -21.88 10.63 0.30
C TYR A 39 -20.68 9.64 0.41
N ALA A 40 -20.46 9.06 1.60
CA ALA A 40 -19.38 8.10 1.82
C ALA A 40 -19.52 6.85 0.94
N ASN A 41 -20.74 6.34 0.76
CA ASN A 41 -21.00 5.19 -0.10
C ASN A 41 -20.76 5.52 -1.57
N ILE A 42 -21.21 6.68 -2.04
CA ILE A 42 -21.00 7.14 -3.43
C ILE A 42 -19.49 7.37 -3.66
N ALA A 43 -18.82 8.08 -2.77
CA ALA A 43 -17.38 8.34 -2.87
C ALA A 43 -16.56 7.04 -2.90
N ASN A 44 -16.91 6.07 -2.04
CA ASN A 44 -16.24 4.77 -2.00
C ASN A 44 -16.48 3.96 -3.29
N LYS A 45 -17.69 4.02 -3.86
CA LYS A 45 -18.00 3.39 -5.13
C LYS A 45 -17.19 4.02 -6.28
N ILE A 46 -17.16 5.34 -6.36
CA ILE A 46 -16.38 6.08 -7.36
C ILE A 46 -14.88 5.73 -7.22
N TYR A 47 -14.37 5.74 -5.98
CA TYR A 47 -12.97 5.41 -5.71
C TYR A 47 -12.59 4.00 -6.20
N ARG A 48 -13.42 2.99 -5.90
CA ARG A 48 -13.18 1.60 -6.34
C ARG A 48 -13.24 1.44 -7.86
N THR A 49 -14.05 2.25 -8.54
CA THR A 49 -14.13 2.22 -10.00
C THR A 49 -12.95 2.94 -10.65
N ALA A 50 -12.53 4.07 -10.08
CA ALA A 50 -11.40 4.84 -10.58
C ALA A 50 -10.03 4.20 -10.27
N PHE A 51 -9.93 3.45 -9.16
CA PHE A 51 -8.70 2.81 -8.70
C PHE A 51 -8.94 1.31 -8.45
N PRO A 52 -9.01 0.49 -9.50
CA PRO A 52 -9.16 -0.96 -9.35
C PRO A 52 -7.96 -1.55 -8.59
N PRO A 53 -8.13 -2.64 -7.86
CA PRO A 53 -7.05 -3.31 -7.17
C PRO A 53 -5.98 -3.76 -8.15
N ARG A 54 -4.72 -3.59 -7.77
CA ARG A 54 -3.57 -4.00 -8.59
C ARG A 54 -3.47 -5.51 -8.62
N GLU A 55 -3.38 -6.06 -9.81
CA GLU A 55 -3.17 -7.48 -10.02
C GLU A 55 -1.69 -7.83 -9.84
N LEU A 56 -1.42 -8.79 -8.97
CA LEU A 56 -0.08 -9.15 -8.52
C LEU A 56 0.27 -10.57 -8.92
N LEU A 57 1.48 -10.75 -9.44
CA LEU A 57 2.13 -12.06 -9.56
C LEU A 57 3.02 -12.25 -8.32
N LEU A 58 2.73 -13.29 -7.53
CA LEU A 58 3.55 -13.68 -6.39
C LEU A 58 4.57 -14.73 -6.80
N ILE A 59 5.84 -14.41 -6.70
CA ILE A 59 6.95 -15.35 -6.91
C ILE A 59 7.51 -15.71 -5.54
N HIS A 60 7.52 -17.00 -5.23
CA HIS A 60 7.91 -17.48 -3.91
C HIS A 60 8.96 -18.59 -3.95
N GLY A 61 9.70 -18.70 -2.85
CA GLY A 61 10.58 -19.82 -2.55
C GLY A 61 9.89 -20.92 -1.75
N ASP A 62 10.65 -21.59 -0.90
CA ASP A 62 10.18 -22.76 -0.14
C ASP A 62 9.37 -22.40 1.12
N ARG A 63 9.34 -21.14 1.56
CA ARG A 63 8.55 -20.69 2.71
C ARG A 63 7.05 -20.70 2.43
N PRO A 64 6.22 -21.02 3.43
CA PRO A 64 4.78 -20.98 3.27
C PRO A 64 4.29 -19.57 2.89
N ILE A 65 3.44 -19.53 1.88
CA ILE A 65 2.88 -18.27 1.32
C ILE A 65 1.64 -17.78 2.10
N ALA A 66 1.11 -18.61 3.03
CA ALA A 66 -0.12 -18.30 3.75
C ALA A 66 -0.09 -16.94 4.47
N ASP A 67 1.04 -16.59 5.09
CA ASP A 67 1.18 -15.35 5.84
C ASP A 67 1.18 -14.12 4.95
N ILE A 68 1.86 -14.21 3.80
CA ILE A 68 1.90 -13.09 2.85
C ILE A 68 0.54 -12.93 2.15
N CYS A 69 -0.11 -14.03 1.78
CA CYS A 69 -1.45 -14.00 1.19
C CYS A 69 -2.45 -13.34 2.15
N LYS A 70 -2.46 -13.70 3.43
CA LYS A 70 -3.32 -13.05 4.45
C LYS A 70 -3.08 -11.54 4.55
N LYS A 71 -1.81 -11.10 4.48
CA LYS A 71 -1.47 -9.67 4.50
C LYS A 71 -2.03 -8.92 3.29
N PHE A 72 -1.92 -9.49 2.09
CA PHE A 72 -2.51 -8.90 0.88
C PHE A 72 -4.04 -8.99 0.89
N GLU A 73 -4.60 -10.08 1.41
CA GLU A 73 -6.04 -10.24 1.56
C GLU A 73 -6.68 -9.23 2.52
N SER A 74 -5.95 -8.76 3.53
CA SER A 74 -6.43 -7.69 4.42
C SER A 74 -6.61 -6.36 3.69
N ARG A 75 -6.05 -6.21 2.50
CA ARG A 75 -6.08 -5.01 1.66
C ARG A 75 -6.57 -5.30 0.25
N LYS A 76 -7.62 -6.09 0.13
CA LYS A 76 -8.28 -6.43 -1.16
C LYS A 76 -8.75 -5.22 -1.95
N ASP A 77 -8.91 -4.08 -1.28
CA ASP A 77 -9.21 -2.80 -1.89
C ASP A 77 -8.07 -2.29 -2.79
N LYS A 78 -6.81 -2.68 -2.52
CA LYS A 78 -5.62 -2.19 -3.23
C LYS A 78 -4.88 -3.26 -4.01
N TYR A 79 -4.93 -4.51 -3.56
CA TYR A 79 -4.09 -5.60 -4.08
C TYR A 79 -4.91 -6.86 -4.29
N LYS A 80 -4.65 -7.54 -5.41
CA LYS A 80 -5.24 -8.84 -5.74
C LYS A 80 -4.14 -9.75 -6.27
N ILE A 81 -3.83 -10.84 -5.59
CA ILE A 81 -2.90 -11.85 -6.09
C ILE A 81 -3.66 -12.65 -7.16
N THR A 82 -3.20 -12.55 -8.41
CA THR A 82 -3.81 -13.21 -9.56
C THR A 82 -3.12 -14.54 -9.85
N LYS A 83 -1.79 -14.56 -9.76
CA LYS A 83 -0.96 -15.73 -10.05
C LYS A 83 0.07 -15.95 -8.95
N CYS A 84 0.42 -17.22 -8.69
CA CYS A 84 1.49 -17.62 -7.78
C CYS A 84 2.43 -18.57 -8.52
N GLU A 85 3.72 -18.22 -8.57
CA GLU A 85 4.73 -19.01 -9.25
C GLU A 85 5.90 -19.33 -8.32
N HIS A 86 6.41 -20.57 -8.44
CA HIS A 86 7.54 -21.00 -7.65
C HIS A 86 8.85 -20.77 -8.37
N ILE A 87 9.89 -20.30 -7.64
CA ILE A 87 11.21 -20.01 -8.22
C ILE A 87 11.90 -21.21 -8.88
N ARG A 88 11.44 -22.44 -8.61
CA ARG A 88 11.99 -23.67 -9.22
C ARG A 88 11.91 -23.71 -10.73
N LYS A 89 11.02 -22.94 -11.36
CA LYS A 89 10.97 -22.76 -12.81
C LYS A 89 12.23 -22.10 -13.38
N GLY A 90 12.97 -21.38 -12.54
CA GLY A 90 14.16 -20.65 -12.93
C GLY A 90 13.88 -19.17 -13.24
N ALA A 91 14.81 -18.29 -12.83
CA ALA A 91 14.64 -16.84 -12.96
C ALA A 91 14.46 -16.37 -14.42
N ALA A 92 15.13 -17.01 -15.39
CA ALA A 92 15.04 -16.63 -16.79
C ALA A 92 13.68 -16.95 -17.42
N GLU A 93 13.06 -18.06 -17.04
CA GLU A 93 11.73 -18.45 -17.49
C GLU A 93 10.67 -17.56 -16.88
N LEU A 94 10.78 -17.31 -15.57
CA LEU A 94 9.90 -16.38 -14.85
C LEU A 94 9.97 -14.96 -15.42
N CYS A 95 11.14 -14.47 -15.83
CA CYS A 95 11.25 -13.17 -16.48
C CYS A 95 10.47 -13.10 -17.80
N ARG A 96 10.43 -14.18 -18.58
CA ARG A 96 9.63 -14.24 -19.81
C ARG A 96 8.13 -14.28 -19.52
N GLU A 97 7.72 -15.07 -18.53
CA GLU A 97 6.31 -15.13 -18.08
C GLU A 97 5.85 -13.77 -17.56
N ILE A 98 6.64 -13.11 -16.70
CA ILE A 98 6.35 -11.76 -16.20
C ILE A 98 6.12 -10.78 -17.36
N LEU A 99 6.98 -10.80 -18.36
CA LEU A 99 6.86 -9.88 -19.50
C LEU A 99 5.58 -10.15 -20.29
N SER A 100 5.29 -11.42 -20.57
CA SER A 100 4.07 -11.84 -21.27
C SER A 100 2.82 -11.42 -20.52
N ASP A 101 2.74 -11.74 -19.23
CA ASP A 101 1.60 -11.41 -18.38
C ASP A 101 1.39 -9.90 -18.22
N TYR A 102 2.50 -9.15 -18.13
CA TYR A 102 2.46 -7.69 -18.06
C TYR A 102 1.97 -7.05 -19.37
N GLN A 103 2.45 -7.55 -20.51
CA GLN A 103 2.01 -7.08 -21.84
C GLN A 103 0.55 -7.42 -22.12
N ASN A 104 0.08 -8.56 -21.66
CA ASN A 104 -1.32 -8.98 -21.76
C ASN A 104 -2.24 -8.22 -20.78
N GLY A 105 -1.67 -7.44 -19.85
CA GLY A 105 -2.44 -6.73 -18.83
C GLY A 105 -2.98 -7.62 -17.71
N GLU A 106 -2.51 -8.86 -17.59
CA GLU A 106 -2.93 -9.81 -16.56
C GLU A 106 -2.36 -9.50 -15.18
N ILE A 107 -1.19 -8.80 -15.16
CA ILE A 107 -0.53 -8.36 -13.94
C ILE A 107 -0.10 -6.91 -14.07
N THR A 108 -0.09 -6.20 -12.94
CA THR A 108 0.38 -4.81 -12.85
C THR A 108 1.65 -4.66 -12.02
N ALA A 109 1.97 -5.66 -11.22
CA ALA A 109 3.18 -5.68 -10.41
C ALA A 109 3.56 -7.11 -9.99
N VAL A 110 4.81 -7.26 -9.58
CA VAL A 110 5.40 -8.52 -9.12
C VAL A 110 5.71 -8.42 -7.63
N VAL A 111 5.45 -9.49 -6.88
CA VAL A 111 5.82 -9.63 -5.47
C VAL A 111 6.86 -10.73 -5.36
N ILE A 112 8.00 -10.42 -4.77
CA ILE A 112 9.09 -11.38 -4.56
C ILE A 112 9.12 -11.77 -3.07
N TRP A 113 8.87 -13.05 -2.78
CA TRP A 113 8.79 -13.60 -1.43
C TRP A 113 9.78 -14.74 -1.22
N ASP A 114 10.72 -14.54 -0.29
CA ASP A 114 11.66 -15.56 0.19
C ASP A 114 12.42 -16.32 -0.92
N ILE A 115 13.05 -15.59 -1.81
CA ILE A 115 13.87 -16.13 -2.90
C ILE A 115 15.35 -15.93 -2.55
N ASN A 116 16.21 -16.78 -3.11
CA ASN A 116 17.65 -16.63 -2.99
C ASN A 116 18.10 -15.29 -3.62
N GLU A 117 19.22 -14.77 -3.18
CA GLU A 117 19.70 -13.45 -3.57
C GLU A 117 20.00 -13.32 -5.07
N LYS A 118 20.58 -14.36 -5.68
CA LYS A 118 20.95 -14.38 -7.09
C LYS A 118 19.72 -14.24 -7.99
N ASP A 119 18.70 -15.06 -7.75
CA ASP A 119 17.48 -15.06 -8.56
C ASP A 119 16.65 -13.80 -8.29
N ARG A 120 16.58 -13.37 -7.03
CA ARG A 120 15.95 -12.09 -6.65
C ARG A 120 16.54 -10.93 -7.43
N ASN A 121 17.86 -10.80 -7.43
CA ASN A 121 18.57 -9.71 -8.12
C ASN A 121 18.38 -9.78 -9.64
N THR A 122 18.31 -10.98 -10.21
CA THR A 122 18.04 -11.17 -11.64
C THR A 122 16.64 -10.69 -12.00
N ILE A 123 15.62 -11.14 -11.27
CA ILE A 123 14.22 -10.73 -11.50
C ILE A 123 14.05 -9.23 -11.25
N LEU A 124 14.65 -8.71 -10.17
CA LEU A 124 14.57 -7.29 -9.82
C LEU A 124 15.15 -6.40 -10.92
N LYS A 125 16.37 -6.72 -11.41
CA LYS A 125 17.01 -5.98 -12.51
C LYS A 125 16.20 -6.04 -13.79
N PHE A 126 15.64 -7.20 -14.11
CA PHE A 126 14.77 -7.37 -15.27
C PHE A 126 13.51 -6.52 -15.17
N CYS A 127 12.79 -6.60 -14.07
CA CYS A 127 11.57 -5.81 -13.85
C CYS A 127 11.87 -4.30 -13.87
N TYR A 128 12.99 -3.88 -13.27
CA TYR A 128 13.43 -2.49 -13.30
C TYR A 128 13.68 -2.00 -14.73
N ALA A 129 14.38 -2.79 -15.54
CA ALA A 129 14.64 -2.47 -16.97
C ALA A 129 13.36 -2.38 -17.81
N GLN A 130 12.32 -3.13 -17.45
CA GLN A 130 11.00 -3.12 -18.11
C GLN A 130 10.01 -2.16 -17.48
N SER A 131 10.43 -1.36 -16.49
CA SER A 131 9.56 -0.44 -15.73
C SER A 131 8.38 -1.13 -15.05
N ILE A 132 8.52 -2.41 -14.72
CA ILE A 132 7.53 -3.20 -13.99
C ILE A 132 7.71 -2.97 -12.49
N ARG A 133 6.63 -2.65 -11.79
CA ARG A 133 6.66 -2.43 -10.35
C ARG A 133 6.90 -3.73 -9.59
N VAL A 134 7.86 -3.70 -8.65
CA VAL A 134 8.20 -4.85 -7.82
C VAL A 134 8.06 -4.53 -6.34
N TYR A 135 7.44 -5.44 -5.60
CA TYR A 135 7.40 -5.44 -4.14
C TYR A 135 8.33 -6.53 -3.63
N VAL A 136 9.37 -6.15 -2.94
CA VAL A 136 10.38 -7.07 -2.41
C VAL A 136 10.35 -7.04 -0.90
N MET A 137 10.39 -8.22 -0.27
CA MET A 137 10.63 -8.29 1.17
C MET A 137 12.11 -8.00 1.43
N PRO A 138 12.45 -6.93 2.18
CA PRO A 138 13.83 -6.61 2.45
C PRO A 138 14.46 -7.68 3.34
N LYS A 139 15.70 -8.05 3.03
CA LYS A 139 16.56 -8.82 3.93
C LYS A 139 17.25 -7.87 4.92
N ILE A 140 17.83 -8.41 5.97
CA ILE A 140 18.55 -7.60 6.98
C ILE A 140 19.66 -6.77 6.33
N SER A 141 20.39 -7.34 5.36
CA SER A 141 21.40 -6.62 4.59
C SER A 141 20.83 -5.42 3.83
N ASP A 142 19.64 -5.56 3.24
CA ASP A 142 18.99 -4.48 2.50
C ASP A 142 18.58 -3.34 3.46
N VAL A 143 18.10 -3.69 4.65
CA VAL A 143 17.71 -2.72 5.69
C VAL A 143 18.94 -1.94 6.19
N ILE A 144 20.06 -2.63 6.41
CA ILE A 144 21.33 -2.02 6.81
C ILE A 144 21.82 -1.04 5.74
N LEU A 145 21.74 -1.43 4.44
CA LEU A 145 22.17 -0.58 3.34
C LEU A 145 21.28 0.67 3.17
N VAL A 146 19.97 0.55 3.38
CA VAL A 146 19.06 1.71 3.34
C VAL A 146 19.36 2.71 4.46
N GLY A 147 19.85 2.23 5.62
CA GLY A 147 20.27 3.07 6.74
C GLY A 147 21.71 3.57 6.67
N SER A 148 22.47 3.25 5.63
CA SER A 148 23.85 3.67 5.47
C SER A 148 23.97 5.09 4.95
N GLU A 149 25.07 5.79 5.30
CA GLU A 149 25.42 7.10 4.77
C GLU A 149 26.15 6.95 3.44
N GLU A 150 25.76 7.73 2.44
CA GLU A 150 26.48 7.80 1.17
C GLU A 150 27.66 8.78 1.31
N LEU A 151 28.86 8.27 1.10
CA LEU A 151 30.10 9.03 1.07
C LEU A 151 30.70 9.00 -0.31
N HIS A 152 31.26 10.12 -0.74
CA HIS A 152 32.02 10.20 -1.98
C HIS A 152 33.51 10.23 -1.67
N VAL A 153 34.22 9.19 -2.05
CA VAL A 153 35.67 9.12 -1.93
C VAL A 153 36.28 9.08 -3.34
N PHE A 154 36.96 10.15 -3.74
CA PHE A 154 37.53 10.30 -5.08
C PHE A 154 36.52 10.02 -6.21
N ASP A 155 35.37 10.69 -6.18
CA ASP A 155 34.26 10.55 -7.14
C ASP A 155 33.61 9.16 -7.19
N THR A 156 33.94 8.28 -6.24
CA THR A 156 33.33 6.95 -6.11
C THR A 156 32.32 6.97 -4.96
N PRO A 157 31.04 6.67 -5.21
CA PRO A 157 30.05 6.55 -4.13
C PRO A 157 30.32 5.29 -3.31
N ILE A 158 30.47 5.45 -2.00
CA ILE A 158 30.71 4.39 -1.04
C ILE A 158 29.64 4.49 0.05
N LEU A 159 29.08 3.36 0.46
CA LEU A 159 28.09 3.29 1.54
C LEU A 159 28.80 2.99 2.87
N LEU A 160 28.70 3.90 3.82
CA LEU A 160 29.19 3.72 5.18
C LEU A 160 28.07 3.18 6.07
N THR A 161 28.21 1.94 6.52
CA THR A 161 27.34 1.37 7.56
C THR A 161 27.93 1.66 8.91
N ARG A 162 27.17 2.33 9.79
CA ARG A 162 27.60 2.56 11.17
C ARG A 162 27.05 1.47 12.07
N GLU A 163 27.88 1.03 13.02
CA GLU A 163 27.43 0.18 14.10
C GLU A 163 26.62 1.04 15.10
N TYR A 164 25.31 0.80 15.16
CA TYR A 164 24.48 1.41 16.20
C TYR A 164 24.68 0.64 17.51
N SER A 165 25.77 0.90 18.20
CA SER A 165 25.85 0.53 19.62
C SER A 165 24.97 1.53 20.38
N LEU A 166 23.84 1.04 20.91
CA LEU A 166 23.16 1.75 21.98
C LEU A 166 24.16 1.78 23.17
N SER A 167 24.84 2.92 23.34
CA SER A 167 25.55 3.15 24.60
C SER A 167 24.47 3.23 25.66
N MET A 168 24.42 2.19 26.51
CA MET A 168 23.69 2.30 27.78
C MET A 168 24.49 3.22 28.66
N GLU A 169 24.17 4.50 28.69
CA GLU A 169 24.47 5.43 29.77
C GLU A 169 23.32 5.40 30.77
#